data_469f2f75e03368369894ace60968043e
#
_entry.id   469f2f75e03368369894ace60968043e
#
_cell.length_a   1.000
_cell.length_b   1.000
_cell.length_c   1.000
_cell.angle_alpha   90.00
_cell.angle_beta   90.00
_cell.angle_gamma   90.00
#
_symmetry.space_group_name_H-M   'P 1'
#
loop_
_entity.id
_entity.type
_entity.pdbx_description
1 polymer ?
#
loop_
_entity_poly.entity_id
_entity_poly.type
_entity_poly.pdbx_seq_one_letter_code
_entity_poly.pdbx_strand_id
1 'polypeptide(L)'
;MKKQALTSFGEQIRTLRETAVLSLRQVAGDLNIDPSLLAKFERNERQPTKDIIKLISDYYNIDNNSLLKQCLSDQIAYKMLDEDDGLEILKVAEEKVIYLKSKKQ
;
A
#
# COMPACT_ATOMS: atom_id res chain seq x y z
N MET A 1 -14.98 23.07 -4.85
CA MET A 1 -14.71 21.69 -5.14
C MET A 1 -14.13 20.94 -3.96
N LYS A 2 -14.65 19.81 -3.73
CA LYS A 2 -14.21 19.04 -2.57
C LYS A 2 -12.87 18.36 -2.84
N LYS A 3 -11.93 18.56 -1.95
CA LYS A 3 -10.65 17.90 -2.05
C LYS A 3 -10.74 16.51 -1.45
N GLN A 4 -10.35 15.52 -2.20
CA GLN A 4 -10.38 14.16 -1.74
C GLN A 4 -9.12 13.85 -0.92
N ALA A 5 -9.33 13.33 0.26
CA ALA A 5 -8.21 12.93 1.11
C ALA A 5 -7.54 11.69 0.51
N LEU A 6 -6.22 11.69 0.55
CA LEU A 6 -5.46 10.52 0.10
C LEU A 6 -5.37 9.53 1.24
N THR A 7 -5.64 8.29 0.92
CA THR A 7 -5.68 7.21 1.91
C THR A 7 -4.44 6.34 1.77
N SER A 8 -3.83 5.99 2.89
CA SER A 8 -2.70 5.09 2.88
C SER A 8 -3.16 3.64 2.71
N PHE A 9 -2.22 2.77 2.37
CA PHE A 9 -2.48 1.34 2.27
C PHE A 9 -3.05 0.80 3.59
N GLY A 10 -2.41 1.16 4.71
CA GLY A 10 -2.86 0.67 6.01
C GLY A 10 -4.27 1.09 6.35
N GLU A 11 -4.58 2.37 6.07
CA GLU A 11 -5.94 2.86 6.31
C GLU A 11 -6.95 2.17 5.42
N GLN A 12 -6.56 1.89 4.18
CA GLN A 12 -7.47 1.23 3.25
C GLN A 12 -7.82 -0.19 3.73
N ILE A 13 -6.82 -0.98 4.12
CA ILE A 13 -7.12 -2.34 4.56
C ILE A 13 -7.86 -2.35 5.89
N ARG A 14 -7.58 -1.37 6.75
CA ARG A 14 -8.33 -1.25 8.00
C ARG A 14 -9.80 -0.93 7.71
N THR A 15 -10.06 -0.01 6.79
CA THR A 15 -11.42 0.35 6.41
C THR A 15 -12.15 -0.85 5.83
N LEU A 16 -11.48 -1.64 5.00
CA LEU A 16 -12.07 -2.86 4.44
C LEU A 16 -12.47 -3.81 5.56
N ARG A 17 -11.60 -3.98 6.55
CA ARG A 17 -11.87 -4.86 7.66
C ARG A 17 -13.05 -4.36 8.50
N GLU A 18 -13.05 -3.07 8.82
CA GLU A 18 -14.10 -2.48 9.66
C GLU A 18 -15.44 -2.49 8.95
N THR A 19 -15.44 -2.22 7.64
CA THR A 19 -16.65 -2.25 6.85
C THR A 19 -17.26 -3.65 6.82
N ALA A 20 -16.41 -4.67 6.78
CA ALA A 20 -16.85 -6.07 6.82
C ALA A 20 -17.21 -6.53 8.23
N VAL A 21 -17.04 -5.66 9.23
CA VAL A 21 -17.33 -5.95 10.64
C VAL A 21 -16.54 -7.15 11.12
N LEU A 22 -15.27 -7.20 10.75
CA LEU A 22 -14.39 -8.29 11.15
C LEU A 22 -13.35 -7.79 12.16
N SER A 23 -13.00 -8.65 13.11
CA SER A 23 -11.97 -8.31 14.07
C SER A 23 -10.59 -8.51 13.43
N LEU A 24 -9.60 -7.83 14.01
CA LEU A 24 -8.22 -7.98 13.58
C LEU A 24 -7.77 -9.43 13.71
N ARG A 25 -8.12 -10.07 14.81
CA ARG A 25 -7.75 -11.45 15.06
C ARG A 25 -8.37 -12.40 14.04
N GLN A 26 -9.63 -12.16 13.68
CA GLN A 26 -10.32 -13.01 12.72
C GLN A 26 -9.64 -12.94 11.34
N VAL A 27 -9.37 -11.72 10.87
CA VAL A 27 -8.75 -11.57 9.56
C VAL A 27 -7.33 -12.15 9.56
N ALA A 28 -6.58 -11.89 10.62
CA ALA A 28 -5.23 -12.43 10.72
C ALA A 28 -5.24 -13.96 10.69
N GLY A 29 -6.21 -14.55 11.40
CA GLY A 29 -6.36 -16.00 11.39
C GLY A 29 -6.68 -16.54 10.01
N ASP A 30 -7.60 -15.87 9.31
CA ASP A 30 -7.98 -16.28 7.96
C ASP A 30 -6.81 -16.15 6.98
N LEU A 31 -5.97 -15.14 7.17
CA LEU A 31 -4.80 -14.95 6.33
C LEU A 31 -3.59 -15.77 6.78
N ASN A 32 -3.72 -16.41 7.92
CA ASN A 32 -2.63 -17.21 8.52
C ASN A 32 -1.40 -16.35 8.80
N ILE A 33 -1.61 -15.18 9.37
CA ILE A 33 -0.54 -14.30 9.80
C ILE A 33 -0.77 -13.91 11.24
N ASP A 34 0.28 -13.40 11.88
CA ASP A 34 0.21 -12.97 13.27
C ASP A 34 -0.69 -11.72 13.36
N PRO A 35 -1.62 -11.68 14.33
CA PRO A 35 -2.47 -10.49 14.50
C PRO A 35 -1.68 -9.20 14.73
N SER A 36 -0.56 -9.28 15.45
CA SER A 36 0.25 -8.08 15.68
C SER A 36 0.90 -7.60 14.39
N LEU A 37 1.21 -8.52 13.47
CA LEU A 37 1.75 -8.14 12.18
C LEU A 37 0.69 -7.43 11.33
N LEU A 38 -0.54 -7.98 11.32
CA LEU A 38 -1.62 -7.33 10.59
C LEU A 38 -1.88 -5.92 11.15
N ALA A 39 -1.84 -5.79 12.48
CA ALA A 39 -2.02 -4.48 13.11
C ALA A 39 -0.97 -3.50 12.65
N LYS A 40 0.28 -3.95 12.51
CA LYS A 40 1.36 -3.08 12.03
C LYS A 40 1.15 -2.67 10.59
N PHE A 41 0.64 -3.57 9.74
CA PHE A 41 0.29 -3.20 8.36
C PHE A 41 -0.77 -2.11 8.36
N GLU A 42 -1.81 -2.24 9.21
CA GLU A 42 -2.90 -1.27 9.25
C GLU A 42 -2.44 0.09 9.75
N ARG A 43 -1.40 0.12 10.58
CA ARG A 43 -0.85 1.37 11.09
C ARG A 43 0.32 1.89 10.26
N ASN A 44 0.62 1.23 9.15
CA ASN A 44 1.75 1.60 8.27
C ASN A 44 3.10 1.54 8.99
N GLU A 45 3.21 0.69 9.99
CA GLU A 45 4.46 0.48 10.73
C GLU A 45 5.31 -0.61 10.10
N ARG A 46 4.74 -1.39 9.23
CA ARG A 46 5.43 -2.46 8.55
C ARG A 46 4.87 -2.59 7.14
N GLN A 47 5.74 -2.85 6.17
CA GLN A 47 5.31 -3.01 4.79
C GLN A 47 5.16 -4.49 4.46
N PRO A 48 4.03 -4.90 3.89
CA PRO A 48 3.83 -6.29 3.51
C PRO A 48 4.58 -6.62 2.22
N THR A 49 4.86 -7.91 2.06
CA THR A 49 5.40 -8.40 0.80
C THR A 49 4.31 -8.43 -0.26
N LYS A 50 4.71 -8.57 -1.52
CA LYS A 50 3.73 -8.68 -2.61
C LYS A 50 2.82 -9.89 -2.43
N ASP A 51 3.36 -10.99 -1.89
CA ASP A 51 2.56 -12.18 -1.63
C ASP A 51 1.46 -11.90 -0.61
N ILE A 52 1.79 -11.17 0.44
CA ILE A 52 0.80 -10.82 1.47
C ILE A 52 -0.23 -9.85 0.90
N ILE A 53 0.20 -8.90 0.06
CA ILE A 53 -0.74 -7.98 -0.58
C ILE A 53 -1.74 -8.77 -1.43
N LYS A 54 -1.26 -9.80 -2.14
CA LYS A 54 -2.16 -10.62 -2.95
C LYS A 54 -3.14 -11.39 -2.07
N LEU A 55 -2.68 -11.93 -0.94
CA LEU A 55 -3.58 -12.61 -0.01
C LEU A 55 -4.66 -11.67 0.50
N ILE A 56 -4.29 -10.44 0.84
CA ILE A 56 -5.24 -9.46 1.34
C ILE A 56 -6.24 -9.07 0.25
N SER A 57 -5.75 -8.84 -0.97
CA SER A 57 -6.65 -8.44 -2.05
C SER A 57 -7.61 -9.56 -2.40
N ASP A 58 -7.15 -10.81 -2.40
CA ASP A 58 -8.02 -11.96 -2.64
C ASP A 58 -9.06 -12.10 -1.52
N TYR A 59 -8.62 -11.90 -0.29
CA TYR A 59 -9.51 -12.02 0.88
C TYR A 59 -10.69 -11.04 0.80
N TYR A 60 -10.40 -9.80 0.43
CA TYR A 60 -11.44 -8.78 0.33
C TYR A 60 -12.04 -8.66 -1.06
N ASN A 61 -11.59 -9.50 -1.98
CA ASN A 61 -12.09 -9.52 -3.36
C ASN A 61 -11.94 -8.15 -4.03
N ILE A 62 -10.75 -7.58 -3.92
CA ILE A 62 -10.42 -6.31 -4.57
C ILE A 62 -9.26 -6.53 -5.52
N ASP A 63 -9.08 -5.58 -6.43
CA ASP A 63 -8.05 -5.68 -7.45
C ASP A 63 -6.65 -5.64 -6.82
N ASN A 64 -5.84 -6.66 -7.10
CA ASN A 64 -4.51 -6.76 -6.56
C ASN A 64 -3.60 -5.61 -7.01
N ASN A 65 -3.70 -5.22 -8.28
CA ASN A 65 -2.86 -4.14 -8.80
C ASN A 65 -3.19 -2.81 -8.13
N SER A 66 -4.47 -2.60 -7.83
CA SER A 66 -4.89 -1.38 -7.15
C SER A 66 -4.31 -1.32 -5.75
N LEU A 67 -4.38 -2.42 -5.02
CA LEU A 67 -3.86 -2.46 -3.65
C LEU A 67 -2.33 -2.37 -3.65
N LEU A 68 -1.68 -3.03 -4.60
CA LEU A 68 -0.24 -2.98 -4.73
C LEU A 68 0.23 -1.55 -5.03
N LYS A 69 -0.48 -0.86 -5.92
CA LYS A 69 -0.16 0.53 -6.26
C LYS A 69 -0.26 1.41 -5.00
N GLN A 70 -1.27 1.19 -4.18
CA GLN A 70 -1.43 1.94 -2.96
C GLN A 70 -0.24 1.73 -2.02
N CYS A 71 0.17 0.47 -1.85
CA CYS A 71 1.28 0.15 -0.96
C CYS A 71 2.61 0.71 -1.45
N LEU A 72 2.91 0.53 -2.74
CA LEU A 72 4.19 0.98 -3.27
C LEU A 72 4.27 2.50 -3.34
N SER A 73 3.16 3.17 -3.66
CA SER A 73 3.17 4.63 -3.69
C SER A 73 3.37 5.22 -2.30
N ASP A 74 2.82 4.56 -1.27
CA ASP A 74 3.07 4.99 0.12
C ASP A 74 4.57 4.93 0.44
N GLN A 75 5.22 3.84 0.06
CA GLN A 75 6.64 3.66 0.34
C GLN A 75 7.47 4.77 -0.29
N ILE A 76 7.14 5.12 -1.53
CA ILE A 76 7.85 6.19 -2.22
C ILE A 76 7.55 7.54 -1.57
N ALA A 77 6.29 7.79 -1.26
CA ALA A 77 5.88 9.06 -0.67
C ALA A 77 6.55 9.29 0.69
N TYR A 78 6.54 8.26 1.54
CA TYR A 78 7.16 8.41 2.86
C TYR A 78 8.65 8.65 2.76
N LYS A 79 9.31 7.98 1.82
CA LYS A 79 10.73 8.19 1.63
C LYS A 79 11.02 9.62 1.17
N MET A 80 10.16 10.16 0.30
CA MET A 80 10.37 11.50 -0.23
C MET A 80 10.06 12.60 0.78
N LEU A 81 9.24 12.30 1.80
CA LEU A 81 8.96 13.27 2.84
C LEU A 81 10.22 13.69 3.59
N ASP A 82 11.20 12.81 3.67
CA ASP A 82 12.45 13.10 4.38
C ASP A 82 13.44 13.89 3.53
N GLU A 83 13.13 14.13 2.26
CA GLU A 83 14.04 14.81 1.35
C GLU A 83 13.57 16.23 1.08
N ASP A 84 14.52 17.18 1.07
CA ASP A 84 14.18 18.57 0.80
C ASP A 84 13.60 18.74 -0.60
N ASP A 85 14.11 18.00 -1.57
CA ASP A 85 13.69 18.09 -2.97
C ASP A 85 12.86 16.90 -3.39
N GLY A 86 12.01 16.39 -2.48
CA GLY A 86 11.26 15.17 -2.74
C GLY A 86 10.45 15.20 -4.03
N LEU A 87 9.72 16.30 -4.27
CA LEU A 87 8.91 16.40 -5.48
C LEU A 87 9.75 16.44 -6.75
N GLU A 88 10.89 17.11 -6.68
CA GLU A 88 11.82 17.17 -7.81
C GLU A 88 12.41 15.79 -8.09
N ILE A 89 12.77 15.08 -7.01
CA ILE A 89 13.31 13.73 -7.13
C ILE A 89 12.28 12.82 -7.80
N LEU A 90 11.00 12.94 -7.43
CA LEU A 90 9.95 12.14 -8.05
C LEU A 90 9.85 12.38 -9.54
N LYS A 91 9.96 13.65 -9.96
CA LYS A 91 9.91 13.98 -11.38
C LYS A 91 11.05 13.33 -12.15
N VAL A 92 12.26 13.41 -11.60
CA VAL A 92 13.42 12.80 -12.23
C VAL A 92 13.27 11.29 -12.28
N ALA A 93 12.76 10.69 -11.20
CA ALA A 93 12.56 9.25 -11.16
C ALA A 93 11.57 8.82 -12.23
N GLU A 94 10.51 9.58 -12.44
CA GLU A 94 9.52 9.28 -13.47
C GLU A 94 10.17 9.27 -14.85
N GLU A 95 11.00 10.27 -15.13
CA GLU A 95 11.70 10.35 -16.41
C GLU A 95 12.61 9.15 -16.62
N LYS A 96 13.30 8.72 -15.54
CA LYS A 96 14.18 7.57 -15.61
C LYS A 96 13.41 6.29 -15.89
N VAL A 97 12.25 6.13 -15.26
CA VAL A 97 11.42 4.95 -15.48
C VAL A 97 10.98 4.89 -16.94
N ILE A 98 10.51 6.02 -17.47
CA ILE A 98 10.09 6.08 -18.86
C ILE A 98 11.24 5.73 -19.80
N TYR A 99 12.41 6.30 -19.54
CA TYR A 99 13.59 6.04 -20.35
C TYR A 99 13.99 4.57 -20.32
N LEU A 100 14.05 4.01 -19.10
CA LEU A 100 14.48 2.62 -18.95
C LEU A 100 13.50 1.64 -19.58
N LYS A 101 12.21 1.94 -19.52
CA LYS A 101 11.21 1.09 -20.14
C LYS A 101 11.34 1.12 -21.66
N SER A 102 11.67 2.27 -22.23
CA SER A 102 11.83 2.36 -23.67
C SER A 102 13.02 1.55 -24.15
N LYS A 103 14.01 1.34 -23.30
CA LYS A 103 15.20 0.58 -23.66
C LYS A 103 15.02 -0.93 -23.54
N LYS A 104 13.96 -1.35 -22.91
CA LYS A 104 13.73 -2.78 -22.65
C LYS A 104 13.13 -3.52 -23.83
N GLN A 105 12.89 -2.84 -24.89
CA GLN A 105 12.25 -3.45 -26.06
C GLN A 105 13.15 -4.41 -26.78
#